data_5dc43f117c439081eb69a908ef7d25d1
#
_entry.id   5dc43f117c439081eb69a908ef7d25d1
#
_cell.length_a   1.000
_cell.length_b   1.000
_cell.length_c   1.000
_cell.angle_alpha   90.00
_cell.angle_beta   90.00
_cell.angle_gamma   90.00
#
_symmetry.space_group_name_H-M   'P 1'
#
loop_
_entity.id
_entity.type
_entity.pdbx_description
1 polymer ?
#
loop_
_entity_poly.entity_id
_entity_poly.type
_entity_poly.pdbx_seq_one_letter_code
_entity_poly.pdbx_strand_id
1 'polypeptide(L)'
;MASRRALATLGSLVHRRAAPAVKPNSLCPRCQLRRQSVSQRPGSDRVHFPGAVNSSFTSALSFTRPNEKDAMPTFRILDQDGVIVDQSHNHPETSKEELLKMYKDMVTVSIMDIIMFDAQRQGRISFYMVSAGEEGIAVGSASSLSPNDPIFAQYRETGIFQYRGFTPSDFMAQLFATANDPGRGRNMPVHYGSSKFKVHTISSPLATQIPQAAGAAYAVK
;
A
#
# COMPACT_ATOMS: atom_id res chain seq x y z
N MET A 1 -51.31 -46.54 4.72
CA MET A 1 -52.58 -45.86 4.36
C MET A 1 -52.33 -44.39 4.16
N ALA A 2 -52.70 -43.92 3.03
CA ALA A 2 -52.39 -42.65 2.44
C ALA A 2 -53.12 -41.48 3.08
N SER A 3 -52.56 -40.30 3.07
CA SER A 3 -53.30 -39.08 2.77
C SER A 3 -52.39 -37.97 2.22
N ARG A 4 -52.49 -37.72 0.93
CA ARG A 4 -51.99 -36.56 0.24
C ARG A 4 -52.93 -35.39 0.55
N ARG A 5 -52.40 -34.26 1.01
CA ARG A 5 -53.06 -32.96 0.92
C ARG A 5 -52.26 -32.04 0.03
N ALA A 6 -52.93 -31.63 -1.03
CA ALA A 6 -52.49 -30.62 -1.99
C ALA A 6 -52.43 -29.25 -1.32
N LEU A 7 -51.33 -28.54 -1.51
CA LEU A 7 -51.21 -27.13 -1.22
C LEU A 7 -51.42 -26.34 -2.52
N ALA A 8 -52.48 -25.56 -2.49
CA ALA A 8 -52.84 -24.65 -3.56
C ALA A 8 -51.86 -23.47 -3.59
N THR A 9 -51.30 -23.21 -4.77
CA THR A 9 -50.48 -22.05 -5.09
C THR A 9 -51.33 -20.79 -5.19
N LEU A 10 -51.20 -19.86 -4.25
CA LEU A 10 -51.66 -18.49 -4.39
C LEU A 10 -50.56 -17.68 -5.12
N GLY A 11 -50.79 -17.46 -6.40
CA GLY A 11 -50.00 -16.53 -7.19
C GLY A 11 -50.37 -15.09 -6.84
N SER A 12 -49.49 -14.38 -6.16
CA SER A 12 -49.59 -12.94 -6.01
C SER A 12 -49.05 -12.25 -7.26
N LEU A 13 -49.96 -11.66 -8.02
CA LEU A 13 -49.61 -10.70 -9.10
C LEU A 13 -49.00 -9.44 -8.46
N VAL A 14 -47.69 -9.40 -8.44
CA VAL A 14 -46.95 -8.15 -8.15
C VAL A 14 -46.98 -7.31 -9.44
N HIS A 15 -47.86 -6.33 -9.49
CA HIS A 15 -47.79 -5.27 -10.50
C HIS A 15 -46.47 -4.50 -10.31
N ARG A 16 -45.47 -4.84 -11.11
CA ARG A 16 -44.27 -4.00 -11.28
C ARG A 16 -44.70 -2.71 -11.99
N ARG A 17 -44.90 -1.64 -11.23
CA ARG A 17 -44.95 -0.30 -11.82
C ARG A 17 -43.60 -0.06 -12.51
N ALA A 18 -43.63 0.06 -13.82
CA ALA A 18 -42.47 0.51 -14.60
C ALA A 18 -42.07 1.90 -14.10
N ALA A 19 -40.82 2.03 -13.68
CA ALA A 19 -40.25 3.34 -13.36
C ALA A 19 -40.32 4.22 -14.62
N PRO A 20 -40.66 5.53 -14.49
CA PRO A 20 -40.74 6.40 -15.63
C PRO A 20 -39.39 6.46 -16.33
N ALA A 21 -39.35 6.24 -17.62
CA ALA A 21 -38.16 6.36 -18.45
C ALA A 21 -37.64 7.80 -18.34
N VAL A 22 -36.47 7.97 -17.72
CA VAL A 22 -35.79 9.26 -17.66
C VAL A 22 -35.40 9.64 -19.07
N LYS A 23 -35.99 10.72 -19.60
CA LYS A 23 -35.67 11.23 -20.93
C LYS A 23 -34.18 11.61 -20.97
N PRO A 24 -33.44 11.22 -22.02
CA PRO A 24 -31.97 11.40 -22.07
C PRO A 24 -31.49 12.87 -22.22
N ASN A 25 -32.41 13.83 -22.24
CA ASN A 25 -32.09 15.24 -22.56
C ASN A 25 -31.92 16.19 -21.35
N SER A 26 -31.82 15.67 -20.11
CA SER A 26 -31.66 16.54 -18.92
C SER A 26 -30.24 16.63 -18.38
N LEU A 27 -29.25 16.11 -19.08
CA LEU A 27 -27.85 16.22 -18.65
C LEU A 27 -27.20 17.50 -19.19
N CYS A 28 -26.61 18.28 -18.27
CA CYS A 28 -25.80 19.45 -18.57
C CYS A 28 -24.85 19.19 -19.76
N PRO A 29 -24.69 20.12 -20.71
CA PRO A 29 -23.79 19.96 -21.86
C PRO A 29 -22.35 19.59 -21.46
N ARG A 30 -21.89 20.01 -20.28
CA ARG A 30 -20.57 19.66 -19.72
C ARG A 30 -20.50 18.18 -19.27
N CYS A 31 -21.62 17.57 -18.91
CA CYS A 31 -21.70 16.14 -18.55
C CYS A 31 -21.80 15.23 -19.79
N GLN A 32 -22.27 15.76 -20.92
CA GLN A 32 -22.32 15.01 -22.18
C GLN A 32 -20.95 14.80 -22.83
N LEU A 33 -20.00 15.70 -22.57
CA LEU A 33 -18.62 15.56 -23.07
C LEU A 33 -17.79 14.46 -22.39
N ARG A 34 -18.28 13.85 -21.31
CA ARG A 34 -17.58 12.77 -20.58
C ARG A 34 -18.08 11.36 -20.86
N ARG A 35 -19.03 11.17 -21.76
CA ARG A 35 -19.40 9.84 -22.25
C ARG A 35 -18.69 9.49 -23.55
N GLN A 36 -17.40 9.64 -23.61
CA GLN A 36 -16.62 8.77 -24.47
C GLN A 36 -16.53 7.42 -23.74
N SER A 37 -17.53 6.56 -23.97
CA SER A 37 -17.32 5.15 -23.77
C SER A 37 -16.12 4.82 -24.64
N VAL A 38 -15.03 4.36 -24.03
CA VAL A 38 -13.90 3.80 -24.76
C VAL A 38 -14.41 2.47 -25.33
N SER A 39 -15.24 2.56 -26.36
CA SER A 39 -15.65 1.38 -27.10
C SER A 39 -14.47 1.02 -27.99
N GLN A 40 -13.91 -0.13 -27.71
CA GLN A 40 -12.89 -0.68 -28.57
C GLN A 40 -13.46 -0.88 -29.97
N ARG A 41 -12.76 -0.38 -30.98
CA ARG A 41 -13.17 -0.59 -32.37
C ARG A 41 -13.03 -2.08 -32.71
N PRO A 42 -14.05 -2.71 -33.32
CA PRO A 42 -13.93 -4.08 -33.82
C PRO A 42 -12.70 -4.17 -34.74
N GLY A 43 -11.87 -5.18 -34.52
CA GLY A 43 -10.63 -5.37 -35.28
C GLY A 43 -9.41 -4.56 -34.82
N SER A 44 -9.54 -3.78 -33.73
CA SER A 44 -8.37 -3.14 -33.12
C SER A 44 -7.58 -4.17 -32.29
N ASP A 45 -6.28 -4.24 -32.56
CA ASP A 45 -5.31 -5.05 -31.81
C ASP A 45 -4.74 -4.32 -30.57
N ARG A 46 -5.19 -3.08 -30.32
CA ARG A 46 -4.65 -2.22 -29.25
C ARG A 46 -5.73 -1.83 -28.25
N VAL A 47 -5.32 -1.78 -26.99
CA VAL A 47 -6.14 -1.27 -25.88
C VAL A 47 -6.09 0.25 -25.84
N HIS A 48 -7.26 0.91 -25.90
CA HIS A 48 -7.37 2.37 -25.85
C HIS A 48 -7.92 2.84 -24.50
N PHE A 49 -7.08 2.78 -23.48
CA PHE A 49 -7.38 3.46 -22.19
C PHE A 49 -6.07 4.04 -21.61
N PRO A 50 -6.14 5.05 -20.74
CA PRO A 50 -4.97 5.63 -20.11
C PRO A 50 -4.14 4.55 -19.37
N GLY A 51 -2.83 4.55 -19.62
CA GLY A 51 -1.90 3.57 -19.05
C GLY A 51 -1.69 2.30 -19.87
N ALA A 52 -2.44 2.08 -20.95
CA ALA A 52 -2.31 0.89 -21.80
C ALA A 52 -1.89 1.21 -23.24
N VAL A 53 -1.18 2.31 -23.46
CA VAL A 53 -0.88 2.84 -24.80
C VAL A 53 -0.18 1.85 -25.74
N ASN A 54 0.62 0.95 -25.18
CA ASN A 54 1.38 -0.06 -25.93
C ASN A 54 0.88 -1.49 -25.72
N SER A 55 -0.27 -1.67 -25.05
CA SER A 55 -0.84 -3.00 -24.83
C SER A 55 -1.53 -3.50 -26.08
N SER A 56 -1.28 -4.76 -26.46
CA SER A 56 -1.95 -5.45 -27.54
C SER A 56 -2.95 -6.47 -27.00
N PHE A 57 -3.98 -6.75 -27.77
CA PHE A 57 -4.88 -7.87 -27.50
C PHE A 57 -4.35 -9.16 -28.09
N THR A 58 -4.56 -10.25 -27.36
CA THR A 58 -4.39 -11.59 -27.88
C THR A 58 -5.57 -12.47 -27.49
N SER A 59 -6.06 -13.28 -28.39
CA SER A 59 -7.03 -14.33 -28.12
C SER A 59 -6.37 -15.66 -27.73
N ALA A 60 -5.04 -15.74 -27.88
CA ALA A 60 -4.28 -16.93 -27.49
C ALA A 60 -3.84 -16.79 -26.03
N LEU A 61 -4.28 -17.73 -25.19
CA LEU A 61 -3.80 -17.86 -23.81
C LEU A 61 -2.47 -18.58 -23.81
N SER A 62 -1.41 -17.88 -23.45
CA SER A 62 -0.08 -18.46 -23.28
C SER A 62 0.27 -18.58 -21.80
N PHE A 63 0.72 -19.77 -21.39
CA PHE A 63 1.21 -20.00 -20.03
C PHE A 63 2.73 -19.90 -20.03
N THR A 64 3.24 -19.05 -19.14
CA THR A 64 4.68 -18.94 -18.89
C THR A 64 5.06 -19.89 -17.78
N ARG A 65 6.04 -20.75 -18.02
CA ARG A 65 6.64 -21.57 -16.99
C ARG A 65 7.81 -20.81 -16.37
N PRO A 66 7.82 -20.59 -15.04
CA PRO A 66 8.89 -19.80 -14.41
C PRO A 66 10.29 -20.39 -14.62
N ASN A 67 10.40 -21.71 -14.72
CA ASN A 67 11.66 -22.41 -14.94
C ASN A 67 12.19 -22.36 -16.39
N GLU A 68 11.38 -21.87 -17.33
CA GLU A 68 11.77 -21.69 -18.74
C GLU A 68 12.24 -20.25 -19.02
N LYS A 69 12.16 -19.36 -18.03
CA LYS A 69 12.63 -17.97 -18.15
C LYS A 69 13.91 -17.77 -17.36
N ASP A 70 14.81 -16.99 -17.93
CA ASP A 70 15.98 -16.52 -17.18
C ASP A 70 15.55 -15.77 -15.94
N ALA A 71 16.24 -16.04 -14.83
CA ALA A 71 16.02 -15.32 -13.60
C ALA A 71 16.34 -13.82 -13.81
N MET A 72 15.49 -12.96 -13.24
CA MET A 72 15.75 -11.53 -13.28
C MET A 72 17.03 -11.24 -12.48
N PRO A 73 18.02 -10.53 -13.04
CA PRO A 73 19.26 -10.23 -12.34
C PRO A 73 18.98 -9.36 -11.11
N THR A 74 19.62 -9.69 -10.01
CA THR A 74 19.55 -8.93 -8.76
C THR A 74 20.69 -7.92 -8.73
N PHE A 75 20.37 -6.63 -8.61
CA PHE A 75 21.36 -5.59 -8.40
C PHE A 75 21.92 -5.70 -6.97
N ARG A 76 23.22 -5.78 -6.85
CA ARG A 76 23.91 -5.68 -5.55
C ARG A 76 25.30 -5.13 -5.72
N ILE A 77 25.74 -4.42 -4.71
CA ILE A 77 27.08 -3.82 -4.60
C ILE A 77 27.96 -4.65 -3.69
N LEU A 78 27.36 -5.27 -2.66
CA LEU A 78 28.04 -6.11 -1.69
C LEU A 78 27.69 -7.57 -1.90
N ASP A 79 28.60 -8.47 -1.63
CA ASP A 79 28.33 -9.90 -1.49
C ASP A 79 27.72 -10.24 -0.11
N GLN A 80 27.56 -11.53 0.18
CA GLN A 80 26.99 -12.00 1.43
C GLN A 80 27.93 -11.75 2.64
N ASP A 81 29.22 -11.59 2.40
CA ASP A 81 30.24 -11.35 3.41
C ASP A 81 30.48 -9.83 3.61
N GLY A 82 29.74 -8.99 2.90
CA GLY A 82 29.85 -7.54 2.97
C GLY A 82 31.02 -6.96 2.19
N VAL A 83 31.60 -7.75 1.28
CA VAL A 83 32.71 -7.30 0.43
C VAL A 83 32.15 -6.61 -0.81
N ILE A 84 32.72 -5.47 -1.18
CA ILE A 84 32.34 -4.74 -2.40
C ILE A 84 32.73 -5.56 -3.63
N VAL A 85 31.75 -5.98 -4.43
CA VAL A 85 31.96 -6.76 -5.65
C VAL A 85 32.04 -5.91 -6.91
N ASP A 86 31.49 -4.70 -6.87
CA ASP A 86 31.54 -3.74 -7.97
C ASP A 86 32.13 -2.41 -7.50
N GLN A 87 33.35 -2.14 -7.95
CA GLN A 87 34.07 -0.90 -7.65
C GLN A 87 33.75 0.26 -8.61
N SER A 88 32.95 0.03 -9.62
CA SER A 88 32.59 1.06 -10.61
C SER A 88 31.55 2.06 -10.09
N HIS A 89 30.87 1.75 -9.00
CA HIS A 89 29.86 2.61 -8.40
C HIS A 89 30.47 3.47 -7.28
N ASN A 90 30.04 4.74 -7.25
CA ASN A 90 30.32 5.59 -6.09
C ASN A 90 29.49 5.07 -4.89
N HIS A 91 30.17 4.57 -3.89
CA HIS A 91 29.54 4.14 -2.65
C HIS A 91 29.31 5.36 -1.76
N PRO A 92 28.15 5.49 -1.11
CA PRO A 92 27.93 6.54 -0.13
C PRO A 92 28.91 6.34 1.04
N GLU A 93 29.64 7.40 1.39
CA GLU A 93 30.47 7.40 2.59
C GLU A 93 29.55 7.48 3.81
N THR A 94 29.43 6.39 4.53
CA THR A 94 28.62 6.30 5.75
C THR A 94 29.54 6.04 6.94
N SER A 95 29.40 6.82 8.00
CA SER A 95 30.19 6.62 9.21
C SER A 95 29.86 5.31 9.91
N LYS A 96 30.82 4.78 10.67
CA LYS A 96 30.59 3.56 11.46
C LYS A 96 29.46 3.75 12.48
N GLU A 97 29.36 4.92 13.06
CA GLU A 97 28.33 5.29 14.03
C GLU A 97 26.94 5.26 13.40
N GLU A 98 26.81 5.75 12.19
CA GLU A 98 25.55 5.73 11.44
C GLU A 98 25.16 4.32 11.02
N LEU A 99 26.11 3.52 10.52
CA LEU A 99 25.87 2.10 10.21
C LEU A 99 25.41 1.32 11.45
N LEU A 100 26.03 1.56 12.59
CA LEU A 100 25.63 0.94 13.87
C LEU A 100 24.25 1.40 14.32
N LYS A 101 23.91 2.67 14.10
CA LYS A 101 22.56 3.20 14.36
C LYS A 101 21.54 2.50 13.48
N MET A 102 21.76 2.45 12.17
CA MET A 102 20.86 1.78 11.23
C MET A 102 20.66 0.31 11.60
N TYR A 103 21.74 -0.39 11.93
CA TYR A 103 21.65 -1.79 12.36
C TYR A 103 20.81 -1.95 13.64
N LYS A 104 21.05 -1.10 14.65
CA LYS A 104 20.24 -1.11 15.88
C LYS A 104 18.78 -0.81 15.63
N ASP A 105 18.48 0.13 14.74
CA ASP A 105 17.11 0.47 14.37
C ASP A 105 16.41 -0.71 13.70
N MET A 106 17.06 -1.41 12.76
CA MET A 106 16.54 -2.62 12.13
C MET A 106 16.26 -3.73 13.15
N VAL A 107 17.22 -4.00 14.05
CA VAL A 107 17.07 -5.02 15.09
C VAL A 107 15.93 -4.65 16.05
N THR A 108 15.79 -3.37 16.41
CA THR A 108 14.71 -2.89 17.27
C THR A 108 13.35 -3.13 16.65
N VAL A 109 13.18 -2.82 15.36
CA VAL A 109 11.94 -3.09 14.63
C VAL A 109 11.63 -4.58 14.58
N SER A 110 12.63 -5.41 14.27
CA SER A 110 12.46 -6.86 14.19
C SER A 110 12.04 -7.47 15.53
N ILE A 111 12.65 -7.05 16.65
CA ILE A 111 12.26 -7.52 17.98
C ILE A 111 10.86 -7.03 18.35
N MET A 112 10.56 -5.76 18.06
CA MET A 112 9.24 -5.19 18.30
C MET A 112 8.16 -5.94 17.53
N ASP A 113 8.42 -6.29 16.27
CA ASP A 113 7.50 -7.04 15.42
C ASP A 113 7.14 -8.40 16.03
N ILE A 114 8.11 -9.13 16.56
CA ILE A 114 7.87 -10.42 17.23
C ILE A 114 6.94 -10.23 18.44
N ILE A 115 7.24 -9.27 19.30
CA ILE A 115 6.48 -9.01 20.52
C ILE A 115 5.05 -8.54 20.19
N MET A 116 4.90 -7.66 19.22
CA MET A 116 3.60 -7.10 18.85
C MET A 116 2.75 -8.06 18.06
N PHE A 117 3.35 -8.92 17.24
CA PHE A 117 2.66 -10.02 16.61
C PHE A 117 2.03 -10.95 17.65
N ASP A 118 2.79 -11.33 18.67
CA ASP A 118 2.29 -12.14 19.76
C ASP A 118 1.18 -11.42 20.57
N ALA A 119 1.32 -10.14 20.83
CA ALA A 119 0.29 -9.33 21.48
C ALA A 119 -1.00 -9.30 20.66
N GLN A 120 -0.91 -9.20 19.34
CA GLN A 120 -2.06 -9.27 18.45
C GLN A 120 -2.71 -10.67 18.48
N ARG A 121 -1.91 -11.73 18.45
CA ARG A 121 -2.41 -13.12 18.55
C ARG A 121 -3.13 -13.40 19.87
N GLN A 122 -2.73 -12.72 20.94
CA GLN A 122 -3.38 -12.78 22.25
C GLN A 122 -4.61 -11.86 22.36
N GLY A 123 -4.97 -11.13 21.30
CA GLY A 123 -6.12 -10.22 21.30
C GLY A 123 -5.92 -8.93 22.08
N ARG A 124 -4.68 -8.58 22.43
CA ARG A 124 -4.37 -7.34 23.17
C ARG A 124 -4.43 -6.09 22.31
N ILE A 125 -4.17 -6.23 20.99
CA ILE A 125 -4.34 -5.20 19.96
C ILE A 125 -5.14 -5.78 18.80
N SER A 126 -5.88 -4.94 18.12
CA SER A 126 -6.82 -5.37 17.07
C SER A 126 -6.14 -5.79 15.77
N PHE A 127 -4.99 -5.23 15.47
CA PHE A 127 -4.26 -5.46 14.23
C PHE A 127 -2.76 -5.24 14.45
N TYR A 128 -1.94 -6.05 13.78
CA TYR A 128 -0.52 -5.81 13.63
C TYR A 128 -0.01 -6.39 12.31
N MET A 129 0.95 -5.73 11.70
CA MET A 129 1.59 -6.15 10.46
C MET A 129 3.11 -6.05 10.65
N VAL A 130 3.78 -7.18 10.51
CA VAL A 130 5.25 -7.25 10.64
C VAL A 130 5.94 -6.68 9.40
N SER A 131 7.12 -6.13 9.60
CA SER A 131 8.03 -5.61 8.55
C SER A 131 9.15 -6.60 8.22
N ALA A 132 9.02 -7.85 8.66
CA ALA A 132 10.07 -8.85 8.56
C ALA A 132 10.61 -9.02 7.13
N GLY A 133 11.92 -8.84 6.98
CA GLY A 133 12.62 -8.88 5.70
C GLY A 133 12.66 -7.56 4.93
N GLU A 134 11.96 -6.52 5.40
CA GLU A 134 11.88 -5.21 4.76
C GLU A 134 12.59 -4.10 5.58
N GLU A 135 13.20 -4.44 6.72
CA GLU A 135 13.82 -3.48 7.64
C GLU A 135 14.93 -2.66 6.97
N GLY A 136 15.75 -3.33 6.14
CA GLY A 136 16.84 -2.69 5.41
C GLY A 136 16.36 -1.66 4.40
N ILE A 137 15.26 -1.91 3.70
CA ILE A 137 14.67 -0.97 2.74
C ILE A 137 14.14 0.26 3.49
N ALA A 138 13.40 0.05 4.58
CA ALA A 138 12.78 1.12 5.34
C ALA A 138 13.82 2.04 6.00
N VAL A 139 14.80 1.45 6.71
CA VAL A 139 15.85 2.21 7.40
C VAL A 139 16.81 2.86 6.40
N GLY A 140 17.23 2.11 5.36
CA GLY A 140 18.17 2.61 4.35
C GLY A 140 17.58 3.76 3.52
N SER A 141 16.32 3.68 3.12
CA SER A 141 15.67 4.79 2.41
C SER A 141 15.52 6.02 3.32
N ALA A 142 15.18 5.84 4.59
CA ALA A 142 15.05 6.94 5.54
C ALA A 142 16.38 7.63 5.82
N SER A 143 17.49 6.89 5.82
CA SER A 143 18.85 7.45 6.02
C SER A 143 19.29 8.34 4.87
N SER A 144 18.78 8.10 3.67
CA SER A 144 19.13 8.88 2.47
C SER A 144 18.38 10.21 2.38
N LEU A 145 17.39 10.46 3.27
CA LEU A 145 16.56 11.66 3.28
C LEU A 145 17.01 12.65 4.36
N SER A 146 16.85 13.93 4.06
CA SER A 146 17.04 14.98 5.06
C SER A 146 15.99 14.87 6.18
N PRO A 147 16.32 15.21 7.43
CA PRO A 147 15.33 15.24 8.52
C PRO A 147 14.10 16.12 8.25
N ASN A 148 14.22 17.09 7.37
CA ASN A 148 13.14 18.00 7.00
C ASN A 148 12.27 17.52 5.83
N ASP A 149 12.69 16.47 5.13
CA ASP A 149 11.93 15.94 4.00
C ASP A 149 10.64 15.28 4.49
N PRO A 150 9.47 15.65 3.92
CA PRO A 150 8.22 15.00 4.24
C PRO A 150 8.19 13.58 3.66
N ILE A 151 7.73 12.64 4.45
CA ILE A 151 7.66 11.22 4.08
C ILE A 151 6.20 10.77 4.03
N PHE A 152 5.88 10.00 3.01
CA PHE A 152 4.60 9.31 2.82
C PHE A 152 4.87 7.80 2.82
N ALA A 153 4.77 7.19 3.99
CA ALA A 153 5.11 5.79 4.23
C ALA A 153 3.90 4.86 4.09
N GLN A 154 4.18 3.58 3.96
CA GLN A 154 3.24 2.47 3.98
C GLN A 154 3.31 1.77 5.36
N TYR A 155 2.29 1.00 5.73
CA TYR A 155 2.18 0.39 7.06
C TYR A 155 3.24 -0.67 7.39
N ARG A 156 4.00 -1.18 6.42
CA ARG A 156 5.15 -2.08 6.64
C ARG A 156 6.48 -1.34 6.81
N GLU A 157 6.47 -0.03 6.68
CA GLU A 157 7.70 0.78 6.68
C GLU A 157 7.97 1.37 8.07
N THR A 158 7.73 0.57 9.12
CA THR A 158 7.96 0.94 10.52
C THR A 158 9.39 1.42 10.79
N GLY A 159 10.37 0.87 10.06
CA GLY A 159 11.78 1.27 10.14
C GLY A 159 12.03 2.75 9.84
N ILE A 160 11.20 3.38 9.00
CA ILE A 160 11.28 4.83 8.73
C ILE A 160 11.05 5.64 10.02
N PHE A 161 10.01 5.29 10.77
CA PHE A 161 9.68 5.97 12.02
C PHE A 161 10.75 5.74 13.07
N GLN A 162 11.25 4.51 13.19
CA GLN A 162 12.34 4.16 14.10
C GLN A 162 13.59 5.00 13.78
N TYR A 163 14.01 5.05 12.52
CA TYR A 163 15.19 5.82 12.11
C TYR A 163 15.03 7.33 12.37
N ARG A 164 13.81 7.87 12.16
CA ARG A 164 13.45 9.27 12.40
C ARG A 164 13.35 9.62 13.88
N GLY A 165 13.41 8.65 14.79
CA GLY A 165 13.47 8.87 16.23
C GLY A 165 12.21 8.56 17.01
N PHE A 166 11.27 7.79 16.46
CA PHE A 166 10.21 7.17 17.24
C PHE A 166 10.83 6.28 18.30
N THR A 167 10.33 6.41 19.49
CA THR A 167 10.70 5.56 20.62
C THR A 167 9.75 4.36 20.73
N PRO A 168 10.13 3.28 21.40
CA PRO A 168 9.22 2.19 21.69
C PRO A 168 7.92 2.67 22.40
N SER A 169 8.02 3.72 23.21
CA SER A 169 6.85 4.34 23.85
C SER A 169 5.90 4.98 22.84
N ASP A 170 6.42 5.63 21.79
CA ASP A 170 5.59 6.25 20.74
C ASP A 170 4.86 5.18 19.91
N PHE A 171 5.53 4.07 19.59
CA PHE A 171 4.90 2.94 18.93
C PHE A 171 3.78 2.32 19.79
N MET A 172 4.07 2.08 21.06
CA MET A 172 3.08 1.53 21.99
C MET A 172 1.90 2.48 22.18
N ALA A 173 2.15 3.79 22.23
CA ALA A 173 1.09 4.77 22.35
C ALA A 173 0.07 4.65 21.21
N GLN A 174 0.52 4.48 19.99
CA GLN A 174 -0.35 4.33 18.83
C GLN A 174 -1.00 2.93 18.78
N LEU A 175 -0.23 1.86 19.01
CA LEU A 175 -0.73 0.49 18.92
C LEU A 175 -1.83 0.19 19.95
N PHE A 176 -1.73 0.77 21.15
CA PHE A 176 -2.69 0.61 22.23
C PHE A 176 -3.65 1.79 22.38
N ALA A 177 -3.62 2.73 21.44
CA ALA A 177 -4.50 3.91 21.42
C ALA A 177 -4.52 4.68 22.75
N THR A 178 -3.34 4.91 23.34
CA THR A 178 -3.23 5.61 24.63
C THR A 178 -3.39 7.13 24.47
N ALA A 179 -3.51 7.84 25.58
CA ALA A 179 -3.63 9.32 25.58
C ALA A 179 -2.43 10.04 24.95
N ASN A 180 -1.26 9.39 24.90
CA ASN A 180 -0.03 9.93 24.34
C ASN A 180 0.08 9.70 22.82
N ASP A 181 -0.85 8.97 22.21
CA ASP A 181 -0.88 8.81 20.76
C ASP A 181 -1.15 10.14 20.05
N PRO A 182 -0.27 10.62 19.15
CA PRO A 182 -0.53 11.80 18.33
C PRO A 182 -1.83 11.69 17.52
N GLY A 183 -2.18 10.49 17.08
CA GLY A 183 -3.43 10.17 16.36
C GLY A 183 -4.67 10.14 17.27
N ARG A 184 -4.50 10.20 18.60
CA ARG A 184 -5.57 10.15 19.59
C ARG A 184 -6.48 8.92 19.45
N GLY A 185 -5.90 7.77 19.12
CA GLY A 185 -6.63 6.51 18.92
C GLY A 185 -7.57 6.48 17.72
N ARG A 186 -7.44 7.42 16.76
CA ARG A 186 -8.31 7.49 15.58
C ARG A 186 -7.87 6.57 14.45
N ASN A 187 -6.60 6.22 14.43
CA ASN A 187 -6.03 5.35 13.41
C ASN A 187 -5.94 3.92 13.95
N MET A 188 -6.15 2.95 13.06
CA MET A 188 -5.90 1.56 13.43
C MET A 188 -4.40 1.33 13.69
N PRO A 189 -4.02 0.26 14.45
CA PRO A 189 -2.63 -0.05 14.71
C PRO A 189 -1.76 -0.07 13.45
N VAL A 190 -0.49 0.27 13.60
CA VAL A 190 0.57 0.44 12.56
C VAL A 190 0.35 1.58 11.57
N HIS A 191 -0.71 2.36 11.72
CA HIS A 191 -0.98 3.56 10.90
C HIS A 191 -0.43 4.80 11.60
N TYR A 192 0.88 4.81 11.78
CA TYR A 192 1.59 5.89 12.44
C TYR A 192 1.57 7.18 11.63
N GLY A 193 1.75 8.29 12.32
CA GLY A 193 1.94 9.59 11.71
C GLY A 193 2.54 10.56 12.71
N SER A 194 3.43 11.45 12.27
CA SER A 194 4.05 12.43 13.15
C SER A 194 4.47 13.67 12.39
N SER A 195 3.88 14.79 12.74
CA SER A 195 4.31 16.10 12.24
C SER A 195 5.71 16.48 12.74
N LYS A 196 6.08 16.05 13.95
CA LYS A 196 7.41 16.26 14.53
C LYS A 196 8.50 15.65 13.67
N PHE A 197 8.28 14.45 13.16
CA PHE A 197 9.25 13.71 12.35
C PHE A 197 9.00 13.84 10.85
N LYS A 198 8.10 14.72 10.44
CA LYS A 198 7.74 14.96 9.03
C LYS A 198 7.26 13.71 8.29
N VAL A 199 6.63 12.78 9.00
CA VAL A 199 6.03 11.59 8.41
C VAL A 199 4.51 11.74 8.44
N HIS A 200 3.90 11.74 7.24
CA HIS A 200 2.46 11.83 7.10
C HIS A 200 1.78 10.55 7.61
N THR A 201 0.58 10.70 8.13
CA THR A 201 -0.21 9.56 8.62
C THR A 201 -0.40 8.53 7.52
N ILE A 202 -0.08 7.29 7.85
CA ILE A 202 -0.17 6.15 6.93
C ILE A 202 -1.62 5.93 6.50
N SER A 203 -1.80 5.66 5.21
CA SER A 203 -3.06 5.26 4.58
C SER A 203 -3.04 3.75 4.30
N SER A 204 -4.12 3.04 4.65
CA SER A 204 -4.23 1.59 4.45
C SER A 204 -4.19 1.14 2.98
N PRO A 205 -4.89 1.79 2.02
CA PRO A 205 -4.84 1.38 0.63
C PRO A 205 -3.44 1.52 0.04
N LEU A 206 -3.04 0.51 -0.73
CA LEU A 206 -1.72 0.48 -1.38
C LEU A 206 -1.58 1.61 -2.43
N ALA A 207 -0.36 2.12 -2.55
CA ALA A 207 0.04 3.14 -3.53
C ALA A 207 -0.65 4.52 -3.39
N THR A 208 -1.52 4.75 -2.40
CA THR A 208 -2.11 6.08 -2.16
C THR A 208 -1.07 7.12 -1.75
N GLN A 209 0.07 6.69 -1.26
CA GLN A 209 1.22 7.53 -0.91
C GLN A 209 1.74 8.32 -2.10
N ILE A 210 1.70 7.74 -3.30
CA ILE A 210 2.20 8.37 -4.54
C ILE A 210 1.43 9.65 -4.88
N PRO A 211 0.09 9.63 -5.05
CA PRO A 211 -0.66 10.86 -5.31
C PRO A 211 -0.68 11.82 -4.13
N GLN A 212 -0.61 11.33 -2.88
CA GLN A 212 -0.50 12.19 -1.70
C GLN A 212 0.82 12.97 -1.70
N ALA A 213 1.94 12.28 -1.97
CA ALA A 213 3.26 12.92 -2.07
C ALA A 213 3.30 13.93 -3.22
N ALA A 214 2.72 13.61 -4.38
CA ALA A 214 2.63 14.52 -5.51
C ALA A 214 1.84 15.79 -5.18
N GLY A 215 0.70 15.65 -4.48
CA GLY A 215 -0.10 16.78 -4.03
C GLY A 215 0.63 17.65 -2.99
N ALA A 216 1.33 17.04 -2.04
CA ALA A 216 2.13 17.75 -1.05
C ALA A 216 3.31 18.48 -1.69
N ALA A 217 4.02 17.84 -2.62
CA ALA A 217 5.11 18.47 -3.36
C ALA A 217 4.65 19.70 -4.16
N TYR A 218 3.47 19.61 -4.77
CA TYR A 218 2.86 20.75 -5.45
C TYR A 218 2.57 21.91 -4.49
N ALA A 219 2.09 21.61 -3.28
CA ALA A 219 1.77 22.64 -2.28
C ALA A 219 3.00 23.30 -1.65
N VAL A 220 4.16 22.62 -1.64
CA VAL A 220 5.43 23.14 -1.09
C VAL A 220 6.19 23.99 -2.12
N LYS A 221 5.97 23.74 -3.42
CA LYS A 221 6.60 24.49 -4.52
C LYS A 221 6.11 25.94 -4.60
#